data_454b7caed35d84db6cbb9e14e4d6ceaf
#
_entry.id   454b7caed35d84db6cbb9e14e4d6ceaf
#
_cell.length_a   1.000
_cell.length_b   1.000
_cell.length_c   1.000
_cell.angle_alpha   90.00
_cell.angle_beta   90.00
_cell.angle_gamma   90.00
#
_symmetry.space_group_name_H-M   'P 1'
#
loop_
_entity.id
_entity.type
_entity.pdbx_description
1 polymer ?
#
loop_
_entity_poly.entity_id
_entity_poly.type
_entity_poly.pdbx_seq_one_letter_code
_entity_poly.pdbx_strand_id
1 'polypeptide(L)'
;MKKNILLILTLCIAWINATAQCPIKNTAFKSGETLMYDMYFNWKFVWFKVGNASLTINSTSYKGKDAFRASLITRTSSKADKYFIMRDTLKSYVSNELVPLYYTKRAKEGNRYRTDEVWYSYKGGMSHAKMKHRNRKGEIKEKTVSRANCIYDMLSIMLRARCMNLNNVKKGFTYNFQMTDAGDIHNEKLVFQGRSTFQVEHTSTKYRTLVFSYIEKDEDTGKDVELVKFYITDDKNHLPVRLDMNLKFGTAKAFLIGAHNILNPQTAKVSGKKVAAGTK
;
A
#
# COMPACT_ATOMS: atom_id res chain seq x y z
N MET A 1 -10.53 -22.72 -55.21
CA MET A 1 -10.77 -23.07 -53.81
C MET A 1 -9.59 -22.75 -52.83
N LYS A 2 -8.35 -22.50 -53.29
CA LYS A 2 -7.22 -22.20 -52.38
C LYS A 2 -7.14 -20.74 -51.87
N LYS A 3 -7.80 -19.76 -52.54
CA LYS A 3 -7.76 -18.34 -52.12
C LYS A 3 -8.68 -18.01 -50.94
N ASN A 4 -9.75 -18.78 -50.70
CA ASN A 4 -10.71 -18.49 -49.65
C ASN A 4 -10.30 -19.05 -48.29
N ILE A 5 -9.36 -20.02 -48.24
CA ILE A 5 -8.85 -20.59 -47.01
C ILE A 5 -7.85 -19.64 -46.34
N LEU A 6 -7.12 -18.84 -47.11
CA LEU A 6 -6.15 -17.88 -46.58
C LEU A 6 -6.84 -16.67 -45.90
N LEU A 7 -8.05 -16.32 -46.34
CA LEU A 7 -8.81 -15.19 -45.77
C LEU A 7 -9.45 -15.54 -44.43
N ILE A 8 -9.76 -16.83 -44.18
CA ILE A 8 -10.36 -17.29 -42.93
C ILE A 8 -9.27 -17.42 -41.84
N LEU A 9 -8.04 -17.77 -42.21
CA LEU A 9 -6.93 -17.87 -41.26
C LEU A 9 -6.46 -16.50 -40.73
N THR A 10 -6.65 -15.43 -41.48
CA THR A 10 -6.28 -14.05 -41.04
C THR A 10 -7.34 -13.42 -40.13
N LEU A 11 -8.55 -13.91 -40.13
CA LEU A 11 -9.63 -13.38 -39.27
C LEU A 11 -9.59 -13.94 -37.83
N CYS A 12 -8.93 -15.08 -37.60
CA CYS A 12 -8.84 -15.71 -36.27
C CYS A 12 -7.74 -15.14 -35.37
N ILE A 13 -6.89 -14.23 -35.84
CA ILE A 13 -5.75 -13.70 -35.05
C ILE A 13 -6.12 -12.40 -34.31
N ALA A 14 -7.32 -11.85 -34.51
CA ALA A 14 -7.68 -10.51 -33.99
C ALA A 14 -8.31 -10.50 -32.60
N TRP A 15 -8.30 -11.58 -31.84
CA TRP A 15 -8.88 -11.63 -30.47
C TRP A 15 -7.84 -11.83 -29.37
N ILE A 16 -6.67 -11.24 -29.54
CA ILE A 16 -5.80 -11.03 -28.38
C ILE A 16 -6.37 -9.83 -27.63
N ASN A 17 -7.28 -10.10 -26.69
CA ASN A 17 -7.66 -9.13 -25.70
C ASN A 17 -6.39 -8.82 -24.90
N ALA A 18 -5.73 -7.72 -25.23
CA ALA A 18 -4.69 -7.13 -24.41
C ALA A 18 -5.38 -6.64 -23.12
N THR A 19 -5.56 -7.55 -22.17
CA THR A 19 -6.01 -7.19 -20.83
C THR A 19 -4.90 -6.38 -20.20
N ALA A 20 -5.22 -5.21 -19.65
CA ALA A 20 -4.27 -4.49 -18.81
C ALA A 20 -3.69 -5.49 -17.80
N GLN A 21 -2.35 -5.59 -17.70
CA GLN A 21 -1.63 -6.59 -16.88
C GLN A 21 -1.76 -6.31 -15.37
N CYS A 22 -2.99 -6.06 -14.90
CA CYS A 22 -3.28 -5.79 -13.50
C CYS A 22 -3.48 -7.03 -12.63
N PRO A 23 -4.01 -8.16 -13.11
CA PRO A 23 -4.32 -9.29 -12.26
C PRO A 23 -3.07 -9.88 -11.58
N ILE A 24 -3.21 -10.24 -10.32
CA ILE A 24 -2.26 -11.06 -9.55
C ILE A 24 -3.04 -11.96 -8.59
N LYS A 25 -2.60 -13.19 -8.42
CA LYS A 25 -3.21 -14.13 -7.48
C LYS A 25 -2.91 -13.70 -6.04
N ASN A 26 -3.94 -13.61 -5.21
CA ASN A 26 -3.76 -13.39 -3.78
C ASN A 26 -3.14 -14.63 -3.12
N THR A 27 -1.98 -14.47 -2.50
CA THR A 27 -1.24 -15.51 -1.78
C THR A 27 -0.90 -15.12 -0.35
N ALA A 28 -1.19 -13.89 0.07
CA ALA A 28 -0.63 -13.29 1.28
C ALA A 28 -1.66 -13.03 2.39
N PHE A 29 -2.95 -12.90 2.09
CA PHE A 29 -3.96 -12.53 3.08
C PHE A 29 -5.30 -13.21 2.82
N LYS A 30 -6.19 -13.17 3.81
CA LYS A 30 -7.58 -13.63 3.71
C LYS A 30 -8.54 -12.60 4.32
N SER A 31 -9.84 -12.81 4.11
CA SER A 31 -10.88 -11.99 4.73
C SER A 31 -10.80 -12.05 6.26
N GLY A 32 -10.98 -10.89 6.91
CA GLY A 32 -10.87 -10.72 8.36
C GLY A 32 -9.45 -10.47 8.87
N GLU A 33 -8.44 -10.40 7.99
CA GLU A 33 -7.09 -10.00 8.43
C GLU A 33 -7.12 -8.61 9.06
N THR A 34 -6.52 -8.49 10.23
CA THR A 34 -6.40 -7.22 10.95
C THR A 34 -4.97 -7.04 11.45
N LEU A 35 -4.34 -5.93 11.06
CA LEU A 35 -3.01 -5.52 11.50
C LEU A 35 -3.14 -4.24 12.33
N MET A 36 -2.54 -4.21 13.51
CA MET A 36 -2.56 -3.07 14.42
C MET A 36 -1.16 -2.51 14.61
N TYR A 37 -1.05 -1.20 14.63
CA TYR A 37 0.22 -0.49 14.71
C TYR A 37 0.20 0.58 15.78
N ASP A 38 1.34 0.71 16.47
CA ASP A 38 1.68 1.90 17.24
C ASP A 38 2.46 2.87 16.37
N MET A 39 2.12 4.16 16.45
CA MET A 39 2.78 5.21 15.70
C MET A 39 3.60 6.10 16.63
N TYR A 40 4.82 6.40 16.18
CA TYR A 40 5.79 7.24 16.88
C TYR A 40 6.22 8.39 15.98
N PHE A 41 6.51 9.52 16.59
CA PHE A 41 7.08 10.68 15.94
C PHE A 41 8.34 11.13 16.68
N ASN A 42 9.38 11.49 15.92
CA ASN A 42 10.61 12.04 16.46
C ASN A 42 10.53 13.56 16.53
N TRP A 43 10.67 14.09 17.73
CA TRP A 43 10.80 15.53 17.97
C TRP A 43 12.11 15.80 18.73
N LYS A 44 13.02 16.55 18.14
CA LYS A 44 14.30 16.93 18.77
C LYS A 44 15.00 15.73 19.42
N PHE A 45 15.18 14.62 18.67
CA PHE A 45 15.84 13.38 19.10
C PHE A 45 15.06 12.50 20.10
N VAL A 46 13.86 12.88 20.52
CA VAL A 46 13.01 12.08 21.41
C VAL A 46 11.84 11.47 20.62
N TRP A 47 11.60 10.18 20.84
CA TRP A 47 10.50 9.45 20.23
C TRP A 47 9.28 9.45 21.14
N PHE A 48 8.16 9.91 20.64
CA PHE A 48 6.88 9.91 21.34
C PHE A 48 5.89 9.02 20.61
N LYS A 49 5.19 8.17 21.36
CA LYS A 49 4.02 7.48 20.83
C LYS A 49 2.91 8.51 20.59
N VAL A 50 2.54 8.71 19.34
CA VAL A 50 1.58 9.75 18.93
C VAL A 50 0.21 9.21 18.61
N GLY A 51 0.06 7.92 18.36
CA GLY A 51 -1.23 7.34 17.99
C GLY A 51 -1.15 5.88 17.57
N ASN A 52 -2.20 5.45 16.88
CA ASN A 52 -2.37 4.09 16.40
C ASN A 52 -2.87 4.09 14.95
N ALA A 53 -2.55 3.01 14.25
CA ALA A 53 -3.16 2.70 12.96
C ALA A 53 -3.70 1.26 12.97
N SER A 54 -4.74 1.01 12.18
CA SER A 54 -5.26 -0.33 11.93
C SER A 54 -5.52 -0.53 10.45
N LEU A 55 -5.04 -1.64 9.90
CA LEU A 55 -5.34 -2.11 8.56
C LEU A 55 -6.22 -3.35 8.66
N THR A 56 -7.39 -3.33 8.02
CA THR A 56 -8.29 -4.48 7.93
C THR A 56 -8.54 -4.84 6.47
N ILE A 57 -8.62 -6.15 6.19
CA ILE A 57 -8.95 -6.66 4.85
C ILE A 57 -10.14 -7.59 4.98
N ASN A 58 -11.25 -7.26 4.30
CA ASN A 58 -12.47 -8.06 4.36
C ASN A 58 -12.99 -8.35 2.96
N SER A 59 -13.54 -9.55 2.76
CA SER A 59 -14.35 -9.85 1.59
C SER A 59 -15.60 -8.97 1.58
N THR A 60 -16.00 -8.52 0.40
CA THR A 60 -17.15 -7.64 0.20
C THR A 60 -17.66 -7.80 -1.24
N SER A 61 -18.67 -7.04 -1.61
CA SER A 61 -19.10 -6.89 -3.00
C SER A 61 -18.89 -5.43 -3.43
N TYR A 62 -18.46 -5.24 -4.67
CA TYR A 62 -18.42 -3.95 -5.33
C TYR A 62 -19.15 -4.01 -6.67
N LYS A 63 -20.25 -3.25 -6.81
CA LYS A 63 -21.13 -3.27 -7.99
C LYS A 63 -21.59 -4.69 -8.39
N GLY A 64 -21.98 -5.50 -7.39
CA GLY A 64 -22.49 -6.87 -7.60
C GLY A 64 -21.42 -7.93 -7.90
N LYS A 65 -20.14 -7.60 -7.83
CA LYS A 65 -19.03 -8.55 -8.03
C LYS A 65 -18.22 -8.72 -6.74
N ASP A 66 -17.74 -9.92 -6.50
CA ASP A 66 -16.89 -10.22 -5.36
C ASP A 66 -15.61 -9.37 -5.37
N ALA A 67 -15.25 -8.87 -4.21
CA ALA A 67 -14.11 -7.98 -4.03
C ALA A 67 -13.51 -8.13 -2.62
N PHE A 68 -12.28 -7.66 -2.44
CA PHE A 68 -11.70 -7.35 -1.14
C PHE A 68 -11.78 -5.84 -0.89
N ARG A 69 -12.04 -5.47 0.35
CA ARG A 69 -11.93 -4.10 0.85
C ARG A 69 -10.82 -4.03 1.88
N ALA A 70 -9.73 -3.33 1.55
CA ALA A 70 -8.74 -2.91 2.52
C ALA A 70 -9.14 -1.56 3.12
N SER A 71 -9.02 -1.41 4.44
CA SER A 71 -9.31 -0.17 5.17
C SER A 71 -8.17 0.13 6.12
N LEU A 72 -7.51 1.27 5.95
CA LEU A 72 -6.49 1.81 6.85
C LEU A 72 -7.09 2.99 7.61
N ILE A 73 -7.09 2.90 8.92
CA ILE A 73 -7.54 3.96 9.82
C ILE A 73 -6.34 4.38 10.67
N THR A 74 -6.06 5.69 10.69
CA THR A 74 -4.95 6.27 11.44
C THR A 74 -5.49 7.36 12.37
N ARG A 75 -5.09 7.32 13.65
CA ARG A 75 -5.55 8.28 14.64
C ARG A 75 -4.45 8.65 15.62
N THR A 76 -4.29 9.94 15.88
CA THR A 76 -3.49 10.43 17.00
C THR A 76 -4.24 10.23 18.33
N SER A 77 -3.50 10.07 19.42
CA SER A 77 -4.02 9.97 20.77
C SER A 77 -4.51 11.33 21.28
N SER A 78 -5.36 11.36 22.31
CA SER A 78 -5.83 12.60 22.92
C SER A 78 -4.70 13.51 23.45
N LYS A 79 -3.57 12.90 23.88
CA LYS A 79 -2.38 13.66 24.28
C LYS A 79 -1.70 14.33 23.08
N ALA A 80 -1.55 13.61 21.96
CA ALA A 80 -0.94 14.12 20.74
C ALA A 80 -1.85 15.14 20.03
N ASP A 81 -3.17 15.02 20.15
CA ASP A 81 -4.16 15.94 19.54
C ASP A 81 -3.98 17.40 20.01
N LYS A 82 -3.39 17.61 21.19
CA LYS A 82 -3.06 18.95 21.67
C LYS A 82 -2.03 19.66 20.78
N TYR A 83 -1.26 18.91 20.02
CA TYR A 83 -0.21 19.43 19.13
C TYR A 83 -0.58 19.27 17.66
N PHE A 84 -1.13 18.11 17.30
CA PHE A 84 -1.50 17.80 15.92
C PHE A 84 -2.57 16.71 15.86
N ILE A 85 -3.74 17.04 15.32
CA ILE A 85 -4.82 16.09 15.12
C ILE A 85 -4.60 15.36 13.79
N MET A 86 -4.62 14.01 13.81
CA MET A 86 -4.68 13.19 12.61
C MET A 86 -5.82 12.19 12.71
N ARG A 87 -6.72 12.22 11.72
CA ARG A 87 -7.86 11.30 11.60
C ARG A 87 -8.00 10.94 10.14
N ASP A 88 -7.29 9.90 9.72
CA ASP A 88 -7.29 9.48 8.34
C ASP A 88 -8.01 8.15 8.18
N THR A 89 -8.76 8.04 7.10
CA THR A 89 -9.41 6.81 6.69
C THR A 89 -9.21 6.61 5.19
N LEU A 90 -8.49 5.55 4.84
CA LEU A 90 -8.28 5.13 3.47
C LEU A 90 -9.04 3.82 3.26
N LYS A 91 -9.72 3.68 2.12
CA LYS A 91 -10.37 2.43 1.72
C LYS A 91 -10.08 2.16 0.25
N SER A 92 -9.67 0.93 -0.05
CA SER A 92 -9.50 0.46 -1.42
C SER A 92 -10.33 -0.81 -1.64
N TYR A 93 -11.02 -0.87 -2.75
CA TYR A 93 -11.74 -2.03 -3.22
C TYR A 93 -10.97 -2.61 -4.40
N VAL A 94 -10.64 -3.88 -4.32
CA VAL A 94 -9.94 -4.61 -5.37
C VAL A 94 -10.70 -5.89 -5.71
N SER A 95 -10.61 -6.37 -6.96
CA SER A 95 -11.17 -7.67 -7.34
C SER A 95 -10.47 -8.81 -6.60
N ASN A 96 -10.96 -10.06 -6.74
CA ASN A 96 -10.29 -11.25 -6.20
C ASN A 96 -8.88 -11.45 -6.77
N GLU A 97 -8.59 -10.88 -7.94
CA GLU A 97 -7.28 -10.85 -8.59
C GLU A 97 -6.50 -9.55 -8.30
N LEU A 98 -6.89 -8.83 -7.26
CA LEU A 98 -6.27 -7.59 -6.76
C LEU A 98 -6.20 -6.46 -7.80
N VAL A 99 -7.12 -6.45 -8.76
CA VAL A 99 -7.29 -5.33 -9.71
C VAL A 99 -8.01 -4.19 -9.00
N PRO A 100 -7.49 -2.94 -8.98
CA PRO A 100 -8.15 -1.81 -8.35
C PRO A 100 -9.54 -1.53 -8.94
N LEU A 101 -10.54 -1.25 -8.10
CA LEU A 101 -11.92 -0.96 -8.49
C LEU A 101 -12.37 0.42 -8.03
N TYR A 102 -12.09 0.76 -6.78
CA TYR A 102 -12.45 2.04 -6.18
C TYR A 102 -11.56 2.35 -4.99
N TYR A 103 -11.19 3.61 -4.85
CA TYR A 103 -10.41 4.12 -3.73
C TYR A 103 -11.02 5.38 -3.14
N THR A 104 -10.93 5.54 -1.83
CA THR A 104 -11.26 6.78 -1.14
C THR A 104 -10.30 7.04 0.00
N LYS A 105 -9.89 8.29 0.13
CA LYS A 105 -9.09 8.82 1.24
C LYS A 105 -9.84 10.00 1.85
N ARG A 106 -9.99 9.99 3.16
CA ARG A 106 -10.50 11.11 3.94
C ARG A 106 -9.47 11.39 5.02
N ALA A 107 -8.82 12.54 4.93
CA ALA A 107 -7.72 12.91 5.80
C ALA A 107 -8.02 14.24 6.51
N LYS A 108 -8.03 14.20 7.86
CA LYS A 108 -8.06 15.38 8.72
C LYS A 108 -6.71 15.52 9.40
N GLU A 109 -5.95 16.52 9.00
CA GLU A 109 -4.60 16.81 9.48
C GLU A 109 -4.57 18.23 10.06
N GLY A 110 -4.53 18.33 11.38
CA GLY A 110 -4.76 19.59 12.10
C GLY A 110 -6.16 20.14 11.79
N ASN A 111 -6.25 21.39 11.34
CA ASN A 111 -7.50 22.04 10.95
C ASN A 111 -7.86 21.84 9.46
N ARG A 112 -7.07 21.04 8.73
CA ARG A 112 -7.23 20.85 7.29
C ARG A 112 -7.91 19.52 7.01
N TYR A 113 -8.83 19.53 6.04
CA TYR A 113 -9.52 18.34 5.59
C TYR A 113 -9.38 18.20 4.08
N ARG A 114 -9.03 17.00 3.62
CA ARG A 114 -8.93 16.67 2.20
C ARG A 114 -9.56 15.32 1.91
N THR A 115 -10.06 15.15 0.69
CA THR A 115 -10.61 13.88 0.23
C THR A 115 -10.11 13.55 -1.15
N ASP A 116 -9.87 12.26 -1.39
CA ASP A 116 -9.62 11.68 -2.70
C ASP A 116 -10.62 10.57 -2.94
N GLU A 117 -11.18 10.54 -4.16
CA GLU A 117 -11.99 9.44 -4.66
C GLU A 117 -11.50 9.06 -6.05
N VAL A 118 -11.32 7.76 -6.30
CA VAL A 118 -10.86 7.24 -7.59
C VAL A 118 -11.72 6.05 -8.01
N TRP A 119 -12.28 6.14 -9.20
CA TRP A 119 -13.00 5.05 -9.84
C TRP A 119 -12.14 4.50 -10.97
N TYR A 120 -11.84 3.20 -10.90
CA TYR A 120 -11.04 2.52 -11.91
C TYR A 120 -11.95 1.77 -12.90
N SER A 121 -11.57 1.76 -14.17
CA SER A 121 -12.18 0.96 -15.22
C SER A 121 -11.14 0.51 -16.24
N TYR A 122 -11.45 -0.58 -16.94
CA TYR A 122 -10.52 -1.23 -17.85
C TYR A 122 -11.23 -1.47 -19.16
N LYS A 123 -10.72 -0.86 -20.24
CA LYS A 123 -11.30 -0.98 -21.59
C LYS A 123 -10.21 -0.83 -22.65
N GLY A 124 -10.26 -1.67 -23.71
CA GLY A 124 -9.31 -1.58 -24.81
C GLY A 124 -7.85 -1.77 -24.40
N GLY A 125 -7.57 -2.63 -23.41
CA GLY A 125 -6.21 -2.84 -22.89
C GLY A 125 -5.67 -1.70 -22.03
N MET A 126 -6.46 -0.65 -21.75
CA MET A 126 -6.08 0.52 -20.98
C MET A 126 -6.73 0.52 -19.60
N SER A 127 -5.99 1.00 -18.60
CA SER A 127 -6.51 1.37 -17.29
C SER A 127 -6.95 2.83 -17.31
N HIS A 128 -8.16 3.10 -16.81
CA HIS A 128 -8.72 4.43 -16.71
C HIS A 128 -8.96 4.75 -15.22
N ALA A 129 -8.49 5.88 -14.75
CA ALA A 129 -8.74 6.41 -13.42
C ALA A 129 -9.51 7.72 -13.52
N LYS A 130 -10.79 7.74 -13.08
CA LYS A 130 -11.54 8.96 -12.84
C LYS A 130 -11.30 9.37 -11.41
N MET A 131 -10.68 10.52 -11.22
CA MET A 131 -10.26 11.05 -9.93
C MET A 131 -11.07 12.28 -9.55
N LYS A 132 -11.45 12.38 -8.28
CA LYS A 132 -12.02 13.56 -7.65
C LYS A 132 -11.24 13.88 -6.40
N HIS A 133 -10.58 15.03 -6.39
CA HIS A 133 -9.77 15.51 -5.29
C HIS A 133 -10.37 16.78 -4.70
N ARG A 134 -10.52 16.83 -3.38
CA ARG A 134 -10.80 18.05 -2.63
C ARG A 134 -9.58 18.42 -1.81
N ASN A 135 -8.97 19.55 -2.12
CA ASN A 135 -7.78 20.00 -1.43
C ASN A 135 -8.08 20.63 -0.06
N ARG A 136 -7.03 21.06 0.65
CA ARG A 136 -7.13 21.66 2.00
C ARG A 136 -7.87 22.99 2.04
N LYS A 137 -8.04 23.68 0.89
CA LYS A 137 -8.82 24.93 0.76
C LYS A 137 -10.28 24.66 0.43
N GLY A 138 -10.66 23.38 0.18
CA GLY A 138 -12.01 23.00 -0.21
C GLY A 138 -12.26 23.02 -1.72
N GLU A 139 -11.27 23.36 -2.53
CA GLU A 139 -11.36 23.37 -3.98
C GLU A 139 -11.42 21.92 -4.51
N ILE A 140 -12.28 21.70 -5.51
CA ILE A 140 -12.49 20.37 -6.09
C ILE A 140 -11.87 20.34 -7.48
N LYS A 141 -11.03 19.32 -7.72
CA LYS A 141 -10.44 19.00 -9.03
C LYS A 141 -10.97 17.63 -9.46
N GLU A 142 -11.51 17.54 -10.68
CA GLU A 142 -11.87 16.26 -11.30
C GLU A 142 -11.00 16.06 -12.54
N LYS A 143 -10.51 14.81 -12.70
CA LYS A 143 -9.65 14.45 -13.83
C LYS A 143 -9.84 12.97 -14.17
N THR A 144 -9.83 12.67 -15.48
CA THR A 144 -9.78 11.28 -15.95
C THR A 144 -8.50 11.08 -16.73
N VAL A 145 -7.75 10.04 -16.39
CA VAL A 145 -6.49 9.69 -17.03
C VAL A 145 -6.53 8.23 -17.46
N SER A 146 -5.96 7.94 -18.64
CA SER A 146 -5.83 6.60 -19.18
C SER A 146 -4.36 6.22 -19.34
N ARG A 147 -4.01 4.97 -19.04
CA ARG A 147 -2.64 4.43 -19.16
C ARG A 147 -2.68 2.99 -19.66
N ALA A 148 -1.67 2.60 -20.42
CA ALA A 148 -1.49 1.21 -20.83
C ALA A 148 -1.13 0.29 -19.65
N ASN A 149 -0.48 0.84 -18.62
CA ASN A 149 -0.12 0.13 -17.39
C ASN A 149 -1.22 0.24 -16.35
N CYS A 150 -1.19 -0.65 -15.35
CA CYS A 150 -2.04 -0.55 -14.18
C CYS A 150 -1.80 0.74 -13.40
N ILE A 151 -2.90 1.35 -12.98
CA ILE A 151 -2.92 2.48 -12.06
C ILE A 151 -3.39 1.97 -10.71
N TYR A 152 -2.64 2.27 -9.66
CA TYR A 152 -2.92 1.84 -8.29
C TYR A 152 -3.29 3.02 -7.40
N ASP A 153 -3.83 2.72 -6.24
CA ASP A 153 -3.84 3.57 -5.06
C ASP A 153 -2.89 2.98 -4.01
N MET A 154 -2.67 3.72 -2.91
CA MET A 154 -1.75 3.33 -1.83
C MET A 154 -2.04 1.94 -1.25
N LEU A 155 -3.32 1.57 -1.08
CA LEU A 155 -3.68 0.28 -0.48
C LEU A 155 -3.64 -0.85 -1.50
N SER A 156 -4.08 -0.62 -2.73
CA SER A 156 -4.05 -1.64 -3.79
C SER A 156 -2.63 -2.03 -4.19
N ILE A 157 -1.69 -1.06 -4.25
CA ILE A 157 -0.27 -1.40 -4.51
C ILE A 157 0.34 -2.15 -3.32
N MET A 158 -0.01 -1.82 -2.08
CA MET A 158 0.42 -2.56 -0.89
C MET A 158 -0.08 -4.02 -0.93
N LEU A 159 -1.36 -4.25 -1.25
CA LEU A 159 -1.92 -5.60 -1.37
C LEU A 159 -1.19 -6.41 -2.46
N ARG A 160 -0.95 -5.77 -3.62
CA ARG A 160 -0.20 -6.39 -4.72
C ARG A 160 1.23 -6.73 -4.31
N ALA A 161 1.96 -5.80 -3.68
CA ALA A 161 3.34 -5.99 -3.26
C ALA A 161 3.49 -7.17 -2.29
N ARG A 162 2.52 -7.37 -1.39
CA ARG A 162 2.47 -8.54 -0.49
C ARG A 162 2.31 -9.87 -1.22
N CYS A 163 1.77 -9.86 -2.44
CA CYS A 163 1.56 -11.07 -3.25
C CYS A 163 2.66 -11.32 -4.29
N MET A 164 3.69 -10.48 -4.34
CA MET A 164 4.82 -10.67 -5.24
C MET A 164 5.70 -11.84 -4.81
N ASN A 165 6.26 -12.57 -5.78
CA ASN A 165 7.27 -13.57 -5.49
C ASN A 165 8.63 -12.90 -5.23
N LEU A 166 9.03 -12.83 -3.97
CA LEU A 166 10.25 -12.16 -3.52
C LEU A 166 11.37 -13.13 -3.06
N ASN A 167 11.21 -14.44 -3.32
CA ASN A 167 12.15 -15.47 -2.83
C ASN A 167 13.60 -15.21 -3.24
N ASN A 168 13.83 -14.85 -4.51
CA ASN A 168 15.16 -14.66 -5.09
C ASN A 168 15.46 -13.19 -5.41
N VAL A 169 14.77 -12.26 -4.78
CA VAL A 169 14.97 -10.83 -5.02
C VAL A 169 16.39 -10.43 -4.59
N LYS A 170 17.10 -9.71 -5.47
CA LYS A 170 18.46 -9.20 -5.23
C LYS A 170 18.40 -7.72 -4.88
N LYS A 171 19.32 -7.27 -4.03
CA LYS A 171 19.47 -5.84 -3.69
C LYS A 171 19.54 -4.99 -4.95
N GLY A 172 18.80 -3.90 -4.99
CA GLY A 172 18.67 -3.01 -6.15
C GLY A 172 17.51 -3.38 -7.09
N PHE A 173 16.84 -4.53 -6.89
CA PHE A 173 15.61 -4.82 -7.64
C PHE A 173 14.62 -3.67 -7.49
N THR A 174 14.08 -3.19 -8.60
CA THR A 174 13.16 -2.06 -8.66
C THR A 174 11.85 -2.49 -9.29
N TYR A 175 10.74 -2.22 -8.60
CA TYR A 175 9.39 -2.36 -9.13
C TYR A 175 8.80 -0.98 -9.38
N ASN A 176 8.65 -0.62 -10.67
CA ASN A 176 8.04 0.63 -11.11
C ASN A 176 6.52 0.47 -11.24
N PHE A 177 5.76 1.46 -10.81
CA PHE A 177 4.29 1.47 -10.90
C PHE A 177 3.76 2.89 -11.01
N GLN A 178 2.47 3.00 -11.38
CA GLN A 178 1.76 4.27 -11.40
C GLN A 178 0.73 4.31 -10.29
N MET A 179 0.70 5.39 -9.53
CA MET A 179 -0.19 5.56 -8.38
C MET A 179 -0.95 6.87 -8.47
N THR A 180 -2.22 6.84 -8.04
CA THR A 180 -3.02 8.06 -7.86
C THR A 180 -2.78 8.65 -6.48
N ASP A 181 -2.44 9.93 -6.41
CA ASP A 181 -2.50 10.75 -5.18
C ASP A 181 -2.87 12.19 -5.53
N ALA A 182 -3.57 12.86 -4.63
CA ALA A 182 -3.95 14.28 -4.74
C ALA A 182 -4.59 14.69 -6.09
N GLY A 183 -5.32 13.75 -6.76
CA GLY A 183 -6.01 13.99 -8.03
C GLY A 183 -5.10 13.94 -9.26
N ASP A 184 -3.90 13.41 -9.14
CA ASP A 184 -2.97 13.15 -10.24
C ASP A 184 -2.42 11.72 -10.22
N ILE A 185 -1.64 11.36 -11.27
CA ILE A 185 -0.95 10.08 -11.38
C ILE A 185 0.54 10.34 -11.35
N HIS A 186 1.21 9.64 -10.43
CA HIS A 186 2.65 9.72 -10.21
C HIS A 186 3.32 8.40 -10.62
N ASN A 187 4.56 8.49 -11.12
CA ASN A 187 5.40 7.34 -11.42
C ASN A 187 6.28 7.08 -10.21
N GLU A 188 6.07 5.94 -9.60
CA GLU A 188 6.64 5.57 -8.33
C GLU A 188 7.47 4.31 -8.44
N LYS A 189 8.33 4.06 -7.44
CA LYS A 189 9.12 2.84 -7.40
C LYS A 189 9.33 2.31 -5.98
N LEU A 190 9.32 0.98 -5.88
CA LEU A 190 9.80 0.25 -4.72
C LEU A 190 11.16 -0.33 -5.04
N VAL A 191 12.17 -0.03 -4.23
CA VAL A 191 13.55 -0.52 -4.41
C VAL A 191 13.91 -1.44 -3.26
N PHE A 192 14.28 -2.68 -3.57
CA PHE A 192 14.72 -3.65 -2.56
C PHE A 192 16.10 -3.31 -2.03
N GLN A 193 16.21 -3.07 -0.72
CA GLN A 193 17.44 -2.68 -0.04
C GLN A 193 18.22 -3.87 0.54
N GLY A 194 17.57 -5.02 0.69
CA GLY A 194 18.19 -6.22 1.27
C GLY A 194 17.34 -6.85 2.36
N ARG A 195 17.94 -7.82 3.06
CA ARG A 195 17.32 -8.54 4.19
C ARG A 195 17.88 -8.01 5.51
N SER A 196 17.03 -8.00 6.53
CA SER A 196 17.38 -7.55 7.87
C SER A 196 16.64 -8.37 8.93
N THR A 197 17.13 -8.36 10.14
CA THR A 197 16.39 -8.81 11.32
C THR A 197 16.05 -7.60 12.17
N PHE A 198 14.78 -7.46 12.51
CA PHE A 198 14.28 -6.32 13.25
C PHE A 198 13.55 -6.79 14.52
N GLN A 199 13.81 -6.14 15.64
CA GLN A 199 13.06 -6.31 16.89
C GLN A 199 12.05 -5.17 17.04
N VAL A 200 10.79 -5.51 17.29
CA VAL A 200 9.75 -4.52 17.59
C VAL A 200 10.09 -3.86 18.92
N GLU A 201 10.20 -2.52 18.92
CA GLU A 201 10.54 -1.74 20.10
C GLU A 201 9.58 -2.06 21.27
N HIS A 202 10.12 -2.11 22.48
CA HIS A 202 9.41 -2.45 23.71
C HIS A 202 8.80 -3.86 23.75
N THR A 203 9.23 -4.76 22.87
CA THR A 203 8.82 -6.17 22.85
C THR A 203 10.01 -7.11 22.69
N SER A 204 9.80 -8.42 22.98
CA SER A 204 10.78 -9.46 22.65
C SER A 204 10.62 -10.02 21.23
N THR A 205 9.67 -9.51 20.45
CA THR A 205 9.35 -10.06 19.14
C THR A 205 10.35 -9.56 18.08
N LYS A 206 10.99 -10.52 17.40
CA LYS A 206 11.88 -10.27 16.26
C LYS A 206 11.28 -10.83 14.99
N TYR A 207 11.55 -10.18 13.87
CA TYR A 207 11.17 -10.65 12.54
C TYR A 207 12.37 -10.65 11.60
N ARG A 208 12.50 -11.72 10.79
CA ARG A 208 13.29 -11.63 9.55
C ARG A 208 12.49 -10.81 8.57
N THR A 209 13.14 -9.86 7.91
CA THR A 209 12.46 -8.89 7.04
C THR A 209 13.17 -8.70 5.70
N LEU A 210 12.37 -8.41 4.68
CA LEU A 210 12.77 -7.80 3.43
C LEU A 210 12.57 -6.29 3.58
N VAL A 211 13.57 -5.50 3.17
CA VAL A 211 13.55 -4.03 3.32
C VAL A 211 13.36 -3.41 1.95
N PHE A 212 12.35 -2.56 1.80
CA PHE A 212 12.06 -1.81 0.58
C PHE A 212 12.02 -0.32 0.86
N SER A 213 12.56 0.47 -0.06
CA SER A 213 12.39 1.92 -0.08
C SER A 213 11.32 2.28 -1.10
N TYR A 214 10.32 3.04 -0.67
CA TYR A 214 9.40 3.75 -1.55
C TYR A 214 10.02 5.09 -1.92
N ILE A 215 10.20 5.30 -3.22
CA ILE A 215 10.93 6.44 -3.77
C ILE A 215 10.02 7.16 -4.74
N GLU A 216 9.92 8.46 -4.55
CA GLU A 216 9.24 9.41 -5.42
C GLU A 216 10.26 10.33 -6.09
N LYS A 217 9.92 10.89 -7.25
CA LYS A 217 10.68 12.00 -7.82
C LYS A 217 10.21 13.30 -7.22
N ASP A 218 11.13 14.03 -6.61
CA ASP A 218 10.89 15.41 -6.18
C ASP A 218 10.56 16.29 -7.41
N GLU A 219 9.43 16.98 -7.38
CA GLU A 219 8.91 17.74 -8.51
C GLU A 219 9.79 18.94 -8.86
N ASP A 220 10.46 19.55 -7.86
CA ASP A 220 11.28 20.75 -8.04
C ASP A 220 12.69 20.42 -8.55
N THR A 221 13.27 19.33 -8.04
CA THR A 221 14.67 18.98 -8.31
C THR A 221 14.83 17.82 -9.30
N GLY A 222 13.76 17.05 -9.55
CA GLY A 222 13.78 15.82 -10.34
C GLY A 222 14.59 14.69 -9.72
N LYS A 223 15.07 14.84 -8.47
CA LYS A 223 15.85 13.84 -7.75
C LYS A 223 14.96 12.80 -7.10
N ASP A 224 15.52 11.61 -6.94
CA ASP A 224 14.87 10.55 -6.18
C ASP A 224 14.91 10.85 -4.68
N VAL A 225 13.75 10.82 -4.03
CA VAL A 225 13.60 11.01 -2.57
C VAL A 225 12.95 9.78 -1.96
N GLU A 226 13.59 9.19 -0.96
CA GLU A 226 13.01 8.11 -0.16
C GLU A 226 11.97 8.70 0.80
N LEU A 227 10.70 8.39 0.56
CA LEU A 227 9.58 8.82 1.43
C LEU A 227 9.32 7.85 2.57
N VAL A 228 9.34 6.54 2.26
CA VAL A 228 9.04 5.51 3.25
C VAL A 228 9.97 4.32 3.06
N LYS A 229 10.50 3.81 4.16
CA LYS A 229 11.18 2.52 4.22
C LYS A 229 10.25 1.50 4.87
N PHE A 230 9.99 0.41 4.16
CA PHE A 230 9.15 -0.69 4.61
C PHE A 230 10.00 -1.87 5.03
N TYR A 231 9.71 -2.44 6.18
CA TYR A 231 10.22 -3.73 6.64
C TYR A 231 9.05 -4.70 6.62
N ILE A 232 9.06 -5.63 5.67
CA ILE A 232 8.01 -6.65 5.53
C ILE A 232 8.55 -8.02 5.94
N THR A 233 7.72 -8.90 6.48
CA THR A 233 8.15 -10.23 6.89
C THR A 233 8.69 -11.04 5.72
N ASP A 234 9.83 -11.73 5.93
CA ASP A 234 10.44 -12.66 4.95
C ASP A 234 9.73 -14.03 5.05
N ASP A 235 8.42 -14.02 4.76
CA ASP A 235 7.55 -15.19 4.67
C ASP A 235 6.39 -14.92 3.69
N LYS A 236 5.52 -15.90 3.47
CA LYS A 236 4.41 -15.80 2.51
C LYS A 236 3.38 -14.70 2.81
N ASN A 237 3.35 -14.15 4.02
CA ASN A 237 2.39 -13.10 4.38
C ASN A 237 2.88 -11.71 3.98
N HIS A 238 4.22 -11.49 3.90
CA HIS A 238 4.83 -10.18 3.66
C HIS A 238 4.18 -9.08 4.51
N LEU A 239 4.01 -9.33 5.83
CA LEU A 239 3.38 -8.37 6.73
C LEU A 239 4.27 -7.13 6.89
N PRO A 240 3.76 -5.91 6.69
CA PRO A 240 4.49 -4.70 7.06
C PRO A 240 4.66 -4.66 8.58
N VAL A 241 5.88 -4.91 9.10
CA VAL A 241 6.14 -4.95 10.55
C VAL A 241 6.73 -3.65 11.07
N ARG A 242 7.33 -2.86 10.17
CA ARG A 242 7.82 -1.51 10.47
C ARG A 242 7.77 -0.64 9.23
N LEU A 243 7.38 0.62 9.42
CA LEU A 243 7.47 1.67 8.42
C LEU A 243 8.25 2.84 9.04
N ASP A 244 9.26 3.31 8.32
CA ASP A 244 9.97 4.55 8.65
C ASP A 244 9.60 5.59 7.60
N MET A 245 9.00 6.70 8.00
CA MET A 245 8.47 7.74 7.12
C MET A 245 9.28 9.03 7.27
N ASN A 246 9.82 9.53 6.17
CA ASN A 246 10.52 10.80 6.12
C ASN A 246 9.50 11.92 5.85
N LEU A 247 9.26 12.77 6.82
CA LEU A 247 8.34 13.90 6.73
C LEU A 247 9.12 15.22 6.61
N LYS A 248 8.52 16.24 6.01
CA LYS A 248 9.17 17.58 5.86
C LYS A 248 9.63 18.20 7.18
N PHE A 249 9.07 17.78 8.31
CA PHE A 249 9.33 18.36 9.64
C PHE A 249 9.76 17.31 10.68
N GLY A 250 10.29 16.18 10.23
CA GLY A 250 10.80 15.11 11.11
C GLY A 250 10.56 13.72 10.56
N THR A 251 10.73 12.71 11.39
CA THR A 251 10.50 11.32 11.00
C THR A 251 9.38 10.69 11.83
N ALA A 252 8.60 9.83 11.21
CA ALA A 252 7.61 9.02 11.90
C ALA A 252 7.91 7.54 11.69
N LYS A 253 7.50 6.71 12.66
CA LYS A 253 7.60 5.25 12.57
C LYS A 253 6.26 4.61 12.92
N ALA A 254 5.96 3.50 12.26
CA ALA A 254 4.87 2.63 12.66
C ALA A 254 5.41 1.23 12.92
N PHE A 255 4.99 0.61 14.03
CA PHE A 255 5.39 -0.74 14.43
C PHE A 255 4.18 -1.62 14.56
N LEU A 256 4.23 -2.81 13.95
CA LEU A 256 3.20 -3.83 14.10
C LEU A 256 3.18 -4.35 15.54
N ILE A 257 2.07 -4.15 16.24
CA ILE A 257 1.86 -4.61 17.61
C ILE A 257 0.87 -5.78 17.70
N GLY A 258 0.07 -6.02 16.67
CA GLY A 258 -0.87 -7.13 16.60
C GLY A 258 -1.20 -7.52 15.16
N ALA A 259 -1.32 -8.82 14.92
CA ALA A 259 -1.71 -9.40 13.63
C ALA A 259 -2.68 -10.55 13.88
N HIS A 260 -3.90 -10.44 13.37
CA HIS A 260 -4.97 -11.38 13.56
C HIS A 260 -5.47 -11.94 12.24
N ASN A 261 -5.93 -13.17 12.25
CA ASN A 261 -6.53 -13.87 11.11
C ASN A 261 -5.64 -13.92 9.85
N ILE A 262 -4.34 -14.14 10.04
CA ILE A 262 -3.33 -14.21 9.00
C ILE A 262 -3.51 -15.49 8.16
N LEU A 263 -3.29 -15.40 6.84
CA LEU A 263 -3.49 -16.52 5.92
C LEU A 263 -2.47 -17.63 6.10
N ASN A 264 -1.18 -17.30 6.15
CA ASN A 264 -0.09 -18.25 6.19
C ASN A 264 0.59 -18.29 7.58
N PRO A 265 1.30 -19.36 7.95
CA PRO A 265 2.13 -19.37 9.16
C PRO A 265 3.14 -18.22 9.17
N GLN A 266 3.33 -17.57 10.32
CA GLN A 266 4.29 -16.47 10.50
C GLN A 266 5.72 -17.01 10.71
N THR A 267 6.32 -17.62 9.68
CA THR A 267 7.61 -18.29 9.78
C THR A 267 8.80 -17.32 9.90
N ALA A 268 8.57 -16.04 9.57
CA ALA A 268 9.58 -14.99 9.76
C ALA A 268 9.67 -14.48 11.20
N LYS A 269 8.68 -14.79 12.05
CA LYS A 269 8.69 -14.41 13.45
C LYS A 269 9.69 -15.27 14.22
N VAL A 270 10.74 -14.65 14.77
CA VAL A 270 11.75 -15.30 15.59
C VAL A 270 11.38 -15.08 17.06
N SER A 271 11.11 -16.14 17.82
CA SER A 271 10.81 -16.04 19.25
C SER A 271 12.05 -15.54 20.01
N GLY A 272 11.98 -14.36 20.60
CA GLY A 272 12.94 -13.90 21.59
C GLY A 272 12.60 -14.49 22.96
N LYS A 273 13.59 -14.77 23.81
CA LYS A 273 13.37 -15.05 25.24
C LYS A 273 12.54 -13.90 25.83
N LYS A 274 11.48 -14.21 26.59
CA LYS A 274 10.78 -13.21 27.40
C LYS A 274 11.82 -12.54 28.31
N VAL A 275 12.06 -11.27 28.12
CA VAL A 275 12.74 -10.46 29.13
C VAL A 275 11.73 -10.30 30.24
N ALA A 276 12.03 -10.91 31.40
CA ALA A 276 11.22 -10.71 32.62
C ALA A 276 11.11 -9.19 32.85
N ALA A 277 9.88 -8.73 33.03
CA ALA A 277 9.63 -7.35 33.46
C ALA A 277 10.34 -7.15 34.80
N GLY A 278 11.49 -6.48 34.80
CA GLY A 278 12.16 -6.03 35.99
C GLY A 278 11.27 -4.97 36.61
N THR A 279 10.67 -5.31 37.74
CA THR A 279 10.14 -4.38 38.74
C THR A 279 11.23 -3.37 39.08
N LYS A 280 11.02 -2.11 38.69
CA LYS A 280 11.41 -0.92 39.47
C LYS A 280 10.64 0.29 38.96
#